data_3c3319d0e1a0890cf63d8b6cfc525565
#
_entry.id   3c3319d0e1a0890cf63d8b6cfc525565
#
_cell.length_a   1.000
_cell.length_b   1.000
_cell.length_c   1.000
_cell.angle_alpha   90.00
_cell.angle_beta   90.00
_cell.angle_gamma   90.00
#
_symmetry.space_group_name_H-M   'P 1'
#
loop_
_entity.id
_entity.type
_entity.pdbx_description
1 polymer ?
#
loop_
_entity_poly.entity_id
_entity_poly.type
_entity_poly.pdbx_seq_one_letter_code
_entity_poly.pdbx_strand_id
1 'polypeptide(L)'
;MRIIIITQNEPFYLKKNLEYLISILPSNHEIVGCIVNTASPFGKKESFVDKAIKTYSVFGFNFFLYYSLKFIVSKIFNQPINSFLKKNNIPNIQLSSSVNSNDSLNKIKSFKPDLLVSILGNQIFKRELLDLAPKGCINLHTALLPKYRGLMPTFWVMKNNEKY
;
A
#
# COMPACT_ATOMS: atom_id res chain seq x y z
N MET A 1 13.08 6.53 -15.97
CA MET A 1 11.95 7.18 -15.26
C MET A 1 12.09 6.91 -13.78
N ARG A 2 11.95 7.93 -12.96
CA ARG A 2 12.08 7.89 -11.49
C ARG A 2 10.71 7.67 -10.85
N ILE A 3 10.53 6.59 -10.13
CA ILE A 3 9.23 6.16 -9.59
C ILE A 3 9.27 6.21 -8.07
N ILE A 4 8.24 6.80 -7.45
CA ILE A 4 7.96 6.63 -6.02
C ILE A 4 6.75 5.73 -5.87
N ILE A 5 6.88 4.70 -5.02
CA ILE A 5 5.78 3.82 -4.63
C ILE A 5 5.17 4.34 -3.33
N ILE A 6 3.84 4.45 -3.29
CA ILE A 6 3.08 4.77 -2.09
C ILE A 6 2.22 3.56 -1.74
N THR A 7 2.46 2.97 -0.58
CA THR A 7 1.80 1.73 -0.15
C THR A 7 1.49 1.73 1.34
N GLN A 8 0.92 0.65 1.85
CA GLN A 8 0.73 0.41 3.28
C GLN A 8 1.45 -0.86 3.71
N ASN A 9 1.77 -0.96 5.00
CA ASN A 9 2.43 -2.13 5.58
C ASN A 9 1.45 -3.32 5.66
N GLU A 10 1.29 -4.02 4.54
CA GLU A 10 0.45 -5.21 4.43
C GLU A 10 1.35 -6.46 4.61
N PRO A 11 1.05 -7.34 5.59
CA PRO A 11 2.01 -8.38 6.00
C PRO A 11 2.07 -9.60 5.09
N PHE A 12 1.10 -9.81 4.16
CA PHE A 12 0.96 -11.09 3.47
C PHE A 12 1.53 -11.08 2.04
N TYR A 13 1.23 -10.06 1.26
CA TYR A 13 1.44 -10.07 -0.19
C TYR A 13 2.31 -8.92 -0.71
N LEU A 14 2.42 -7.82 0.04
CA LEU A 14 3.11 -6.62 -0.41
C LEU A 14 4.54 -6.91 -0.89
N LYS A 15 5.32 -7.61 -0.07
CA LYS A 15 6.72 -7.93 -0.38
C LYS A 15 6.83 -8.70 -1.70
N LYS A 16 6.06 -9.77 -1.85
CA LYS A 16 6.07 -10.62 -3.06
C LYS A 16 5.69 -9.83 -4.31
N ASN A 17 4.70 -8.95 -4.19
CA ASN A 17 4.27 -8.10 -5.30
C ASN A 17 5.33 -7.06 -5.68
N LEU A 18 6.03 -6.48 -4.71
CA LEU A 18 7.14 -5.57 -4.97
C LEU A 18 8.36 -6.29 -5.56
N GLU A 19 8.66 -7.50 -5.10
CA GLU A 19 9.71 -8.35 -5.71
C GLU A 19 9.41 -8.60 -7.19
N TYR A 20 8.17 -8.98 -7.49
CA TYR A 20 7.75 -9.19 -8.87
C TYR A 20 7.81 -7.90 -9.69
N LEU A 21 7.31 -6.78 -9.17
CA LEU A 21 7.38 -5.49 -9.85
C LEU A 21 8.82 -5.11 -10.18
N ILE A 22 9.74 -5.27 -9.24
CA ILE A 22 11.17 -4.96 -9.45
C ILE A 22 11.75 -5.86 -10.53
N SER A 23 11.39 -7.15 -10.54
CA SER A 23 11.94 -8.12 -11.50
C SER A 23 11.52 -7.87 -12.95
N ILE A 24 10.36 -7.23 -13.17
CA ILE A 24 9.83 -6.92 -14.50
C ILE A 24 10.06 -5.46 -14.91
N LEU A 25 10.58 -4.63 -14.00
CA LEU A 25 10.78 -3.21 -14.28
C LEU A 25 11.90 -3.04 -15.33
N PRO A 26 11.64 -2.33 -16.44
CA PRO A 26 12.68 -2.07 -17.43
C PRO A 26 13.87 -1.32 -16.83
N SER A 27 15.08 -1.60 -17.33
CA SER A 27 16.35 -1.06 -16.79
C SER A 27 16.46 0.48 -16.85
N ASN A 28 15.68 1.12 -17.73
CA ASN A 28 15.60 2.58 -17.81
C ASN A 28 14.62 3.20 -16.80
N HIS A 29 14.10 2.41 -15.86
CA HIS A 29 13.19 2.83 -14.78
C HIS A 29 13.83 2.51 -13.43
N GLU A 30 13.63 3.38 -12.45
CA GLU A 30 14.21 3.27 -11.12
C GLU A 30 13.16 3.59 -10.06
N ILE A 31 13.07 2.75 -9.03
CA ILE A 31 12.29 3.06 -7.83
C ILE A 31 13.16 3.88 -6.88
N VAL A 32 12.97 5.20 -6.90
CA VAL A 32 13.79 6.14 -6.13
C VAL A 32 13.34 6.31 -4.69
N GLY A 33 12.21 5.71 -4.32
CA GLY A 33 11.72 5.69 -2.95
C GLY A 33 10.41 4.94 -2.79
N CYS A 34 10.14 4.54 -1.56
CA CYS A 34 8.90 3.89 -1.17
C CYS A 34 8.36 4.54 0.10
N ILE A 35 7.09 4.92 0.10
CA ILE A 35 6.36 5.41 1.27
C ILE A 35 5.50 4.26 1.77
N VAL A 36 5.76 3.80 3.00
CA VAL A 36 5.03 2.69 3.63
C VAL A 36 4.16 3.24 4.76
N ASN A 37 2.90 3.44 4.48
CA ASN A 37 1.92 3.90 5.45
C ASN A 37 1.52 2.78 6.43
N THR A 38 1.03 3.16 7.62
CA THR A 38 0.42 2.20 8.53
C THR A 38 -0.85 1.63 7.91
N ALA A 39 -1.01 0.29 7.95
CA ALA A 39 -2.20 -0.38 7.47
C ALA A 39 -3.40 -0.03 8.36
N SER A 40 -4.24 0.87 7.89
CA SER A 40 -5.47 1.31 8.60
C SER A 40 -6.45 1.94 7.61
N PRO A 41 -7.76 1.76 7.81
CA PRO A 41 -8.76 2.38 6.96
C PRO A 41 -8.64 3.91 6.99
N PHE A 42 -8.55 4.54 5.83
CA PHE A 42 -8.46 6.00 5.66
C PHE A 42 -7.37 6.69 6.52
N GLY A 43 -6.27 5.99 6.84
CA GLY A 43 -5.18 6.54 7.65
C GLY A 43 -5.50 6.71 9.14
N LYS A 44 -6.66 6.24 9.63
CA LYS A 44 -7.02 6.28 11.05
C LYS A 44 -6.19 5.25 11.82
N LYS A 45 -5.57 5.66 12.92
CA LYS A 45 -4.88 4.73 13.82
C LYS A 45 -5.90 3.90 14.58
N GLU A 46 -5.82 2.58 14.45
CA GLU A 46 -6.59 1.63 15.25
C GLU A 46 -5.63 0.77 16.08
N SER A 47 -6.00 0.47 17.31
CA SER A 47 -5.23 -0.44 18.15
C SER A 47 -5.25 -1.87 17.59
N PHE A 48 -4.28 -2.68 17.97
CA PHE A 48 -4.26 -4.09 17.60
C PHE A 48 -5.49 -4.84 18.14
N VAL A 49 -5.89 -4.50 19.38
CA VAL A 49 -7.07 -5.10 20.03
C VAL A 49 -8.35 -4.77 19.28
N ASP A 50 -8.54 -3.50 18.88
CA ASP A 50 -9.72 -3.09 18.10
C ASP A 50 -9.80 -3.84 16.78
N LYS A 51 -8.67 -4.01 16.08
CA LYS A 51 -8.60 -4.80 14.84
C LYS A 51 -8.97 -6.27 15.07
N ALA A 52 -8.49 -6.86 16.17
CA ALA A 52 -8.80 -8.25 16.54
C ALA A 52 -10.30 -8.42 16.83
N ILE A 53 -10.88 -7.54 17.66
CA ILE A 53 -12.31 -7.56 17.99
C ILE A 53 -13.15 -7.38 16.72
N LYS A 54 -12.82 -6.41 15.86
CA LYS A 54 -13.53 -6.20 14.60
C LYS A 54 -13.46 -7.41 13.68
N THR A 55 -12.28 -8.03 13.56
CA THR A 55 -12.11 -9.21 12.73
C THR A 55 -12.98 -10.37 13.24
N TYR A 56 -13.00 -10.59 14.54
CA TYR A 56 -13.85 -11.61 15.15
C TYR A 56 -15.34 -11.32 14.96
N SER A 57 -15.78 -10.09 15.24
CA SER A 57 -17.19 -9.71 15.17
C SER A 57 -17.77 -9.72 13.75
N VAL A 58 -16.95 -9.39 12.75
CA VAL A 58 -17.38 -9.33 11.33
C VAL A 58 -17.33 -10.69 10.65
N PHE A 59 -16.27 -11.48 10.90
CA PHE A 59 -15.99 -12.69 10.13
C PHE A 59 -16.19 -13.98 10.93
N GLY A 60 -16.41 -13.91 12.25
CA GLY A 60 -16.62 -15.06 13.14
C GLY A 60 -15.34 -15.79 13.51
N PHE A 61 -15.50 -16.82 14.38
CA PHE A 61 -14.39 -17.53 15.03
C PHE A 61 -13.45 -18.24 14.05
N ASN A 62 -14.00 -18.97 13.09
CA ASN A 62 -13.19 -19.78 12.17
C ASN A 62 -12.24 -18.91 11.32
N PHE A 63 -12.77 -17.82 10.78
CA PHE A 63 -11.96 -16.87 10.02
C PHE A 63 -10.95 -16.16 10.91
N PHE A 64 -11.36 -15.75 12.11
CA PHE A 64 -10.48 -15.11 13.08
C PHE A 64 -9.28 -16.00 13.44
N LEU A 65 -9.53 -17.29 13.71
CA LEU A 65 -8.48 -18.25 14.03
C LEU A 65 -7.53 -18.44 12.84
N TYR A 66 -8.07 -18.70 11.66
CA TYR A 66 -7.27 -18.85 10.43
C TYR A 66 -6.40 -17.60 10.16
N TYR A 67 -7.02 -16.41 10.25
CA TYR A 67 -6.32 -15.16 9.98
C TYR A 67 -5.24 -14.86 11.04
N SER A 68 -5.51 -15.17 12.31
CA SER A 68 -4.55 -15.01 13.39
C SER A 68 -3.34 -15.93 13.23
N LEU A 69 -3.55 -17.21 12.89
CA LEU A 69 -2.47 -18.13 12.60
C LEU A 69 -1.65 -17.66 11.38
N LYS A 70 -2.31 -17.28 10.30
CA LYS A 70 -1.65 -16.73 9.11
C LYS A 70 -0.82 -15.48 9.44
N PHE A 71 -1.34 -14.60 10.30
CA PHE A 71 -0.63 -13.40 10.74
C PHE A 71 0.62 -13.74 11.56
N ILE A 72 0.53 -14.69 12.49
CA ILE A 72 1.67 -15.15 13.31
C ILE A 72 2.75 -15.77 12.40
N VAL A 73 2.36 -16.68 11.52
CA VAL A 73 3.28 -17.30 10.54
C VAL A 73 3.95 -16.22 9.68
N SER A 74 3.19 -15.25 9.18
CA SER A 74 3.74 -14.13 8.42
C SER A 74 4.75 -13.31 9.22
N LYS A 75 4.51 -13.08 10.51
CA LYS A 75 5.43 -12.35 11.39
C LYS A 75 6.73 -13.11 11.65
N ILE A 76 6.67 -14.44 11.72
CA ILE A 76 7.85 -15.29 11.99
C ILE A 76 8.69 -15.46 10.71
N PHE A 77 8.06 -15.71 9.57
CA PHE A 77 8.77 -16.13 8.35
C PHE A 77 8.99 -15.00 7.35
N ASN A 78 8.19 -13.93 7.37
CA ASN A 78 8.37 -12.83 6.45
C ASN A 78 9.31 -11.78 7.02
N GLN A 79 10.31 -11.42 6.24
CA GLN A 79 11.16 -10.28 6.58
C GLN A 79 10.33 -8.98 6.57
N PRO A 80 10.58 -8.05 7.52
CA PRO A 80 9.95 -6.73 7.52
C PRO A 80 10.16 -6.02 6.17
N ILE A 81 9.17 -5.27 5.72
CA ILE A 81 9.24 -4.52 4.46
C ILE A 81 10.47 -3.60 4.41
N ASN A 82 10.87 -3.02 5.53
CA ASN A 82 12.06 -2.16 5.61
C ASN A 82 13.36 -2.91 5.26
N SER A 83 13.49 -4.17 5.68
CA SER A 83 14.65 -5.00 5.34
C SER A 83 14.67 -5.32 3.84
N PHE A 84 13.49 -5.56 3.26
CA PHE A 84 13.35 -5.77 1.82
C PHE A 84 13.73 -4.52 1.02
N LEU A 85 13.23 -3.34 1.40
CA LEU A 85 13.57 -2.08 0.75
C LEU A 85 15.07 -1.80 0.82
N LYS A 86 15.69 -2.02 1.99
CA LYS A 86 17.15 -1.86 2.18
C LYS A 86 17.94 -2.80 1.29
N LYS A 87 17.54 -4.09 1.19
CA LYS A 87 18.20 -5.09 0.34
C LYS A 87 18.19 -4.69 -1.14
N ASN A 88 17.12 -4.01 -1.58
CA ASN A 88 16.98 -3.55 -2.96
C ASN A 88 17.43 -2.09 -3.19
N ASN A 89 18.14 -1.49 -2.21
CA ASN A 89 18.60 -0.10 -2.26
C ASN A 89 17.48 0.93 -2.49
N ILE A 90 16.27 0.63 -2.05
CA ILE A 90 15.11 1.53 -2.16
C ILE A 90 14.96 2.33 -0.86
N PRO A 91 15.10 3.66 -0.89
CA PRO A 91 14.88 4.51 0.28
C PRO A 91 13.46 4.38 0.83
N ASN A 92 13.32 4.11 2.13
CA ASN A 92 12.03 4.22 2.81
C ASN A 92 11.79 5.68 3.20
N ILE A 93 10.86 6.35 2.52
CA ILE A 93 10.51 7.76 2.76
C ILE A 93 9.54 7.83 3.94
N GLN A 94 10.07 8.13 5.12
CA GLN A 94 9.26 8.31 6.32
C GLN A 94 8.57 9.68 6.28
N LEU A 95 7.24 9.68 6.36
CA LEU A 95 6.44 10.89 6.45
C LEU A 95 6.01 11.11 7.91
N SER A 96 6.09 12.36 8.38
CA SER A 96 5.69 12.75 9.73
C SER A 96 4.16 12.91 9.87
N SER A 97 3.47 13.08 8.75
CA SER A 97 2.03 13.37 8.70
C SER A 97 1.38 12.79 7.44
N SER A 98 0.16 13.24 7.10
CA SER A 98 -0.53 12.84 5.88
C SER A 98 0.32 13.06 4.62
N VAL A 99 0.17 12.20 3.62
CA VAL A 99 0.82 12.34 2.30
C VAL A 99 0.53 13.68 1.62
N ASN A 100 -0.58 14.33 1.98
CA ASN A 100 -1.00 15.62 1.42
C ASN A 100 -0.49 16.84 2.20
N SER A 101 0.27 16.66 3.29
CA SER A 101 0.81 17.82 4.03
C SER A 101 1.97 18.46 3.26
N ASN A 102 2.17 19.75 3.46
CA ASN A 102 3.24 20.50 2.79
C ASN A 102 4.62 19.87 3.03
N ASP A 103 4.90 19.42 4.25
CA ASP A 103 6.16 18.75 4.59
C ASP A 103 6.34 17.45 3.83
N SER A 104 5.26 16.65 3.72
CA SER A 104 5.27 15.40 2.95
C SER A 104 5.47 15.66 1.47
N LEU A 105 4.76 16.65 0.90
CA LEU A 105 4.89 17.03 -0.50
C LEU A 105 6.32 17.51 -0.81
N ASN A 106 6.90 18.37 0.03
CA ASN A 106 8.29 18.84 -0.12
C ASN A 106 9.28 17.67 -0.05
N LYS A 107 9.07 16.74 0.88
CA LYS A 107 9.90 15.54 1.02
C LYS A 107 9.79 14.63 -0.20
N ILE A 108 8.60 14.37 -0.72
CA ILE A 108 8.39 13.59 -1.94
C ILE A 108 9.06 14.27 -3.13
N LYS A 109 8.87 15.59 -3.27
CA LYS A 109 9.45 16.41 -4.36
C LYS A 109 10.98 16.38 -4.36
N SER A 110 11.63 16.28 -3.20
CA SER A 110 13.11 16.23 -3.11
C SER A 110 13.71 15.00 -3.79
N PHE A 111 12.95 13.93 -3.94
CA PHE A 111 13.36 12.73 -4.70
C PHE A 111 13.21 12.90 -6.21
N LYS A 112 12.65 14.00 -6.70
CA LYS A 112 12.42 14.31 -8.12
C LYS A 112 11.76 13.14 -8.87
N PRO A 113 10.57 12.68 -8.43
CA PRO A 113 9.88 11.60 -9.12
C PRO A 113 9.30 12.06 -10.46
N ASP A 114 9.36 11.17 -11.46
CA ASP A 114 8.63 11.35 -12.72
C ASP A 114 7.20 10.83 -12.61
N LEU A 115 6.98 9.79 -11.78
CA LEU A 115 5.69 9.10 -11.62
C LEU A 115 5.50 8.67 -10.15
N LEU A 116 4.28 8.83 -9.66
CA LEU A 116 3.83 8.23 -8.41
C LEU A 116 3.00 6.98 -8.70
N VAL A 117 3.26 5.89 -7.97
CA VAL A 117 2.52 4.62 -8.09
C VAL A 117 1.92 4.27 -6.75
N SER A 118 0.59 4.28 -6.65
CA SER A 118 -0.14 3.87 -5.46
C SER A 118 -0.50 2.39 -5.54
N ILE A 119 -0.08 1.61 -4.55
CA ILE A 119 -0.43 0.19 -4.40
C ILE A 119 -0.99 0.01 -3.00
N LEU A 120 -2.21 -0.47 -2.87
CA LEU A 120 -2.91 -0.59 -1.58
C LEU A 120 -3.01 0.75 -0.84
N GLY A 121 -3.16 1.86 -1.55
CA GLY A 121 -3.27 3.20 -0.95
C GLY A 121 -4.46 3.28 0.02
N ASN A 122 -4.23 3.85 1.20
CA ASN A 122 -5.22 3.99 2.27
C ASN A 122 -5.51 5.45 2.64
N GLN A 123 -5.05 6.39 1.82
CA GLN A 123 -5.31 7.82 1.96
C GLN A 123 -5.87 8.38 0.65
N ILE A 124 -6.70 9.40 0.76
CA ILE A 124 -7.18 10.15 -0.41
C ILE A 124 -6.06 11.10 -0.85
N PHE A 125 -5.68 11.03 -2.12
CA PHE A 125 -4.68 11.91 -2.70
C PHE A 125 -5.35 13.19 -3.20
N LYS A 126 -4.85 14.34 -2.71
CA LYS A 126 -5.30 15.66 -3.15
C LYS A 126 -4.57 16.08 -4.42
N ARG A 127 -5.08 17.14 -5.04
CA ARG A 127 -4.59 17.65 -6.31
C ARG A 127 -3.09 17.96 -6.29
N GLU A 128 -2.61 18.56 -5.20
CA GLU A 128 -1.21 18.94 -5.03
C GLU A 128 -0.26 17.73 -5.07
N LEU A 129 -0.70 16.57 -4.54
CA LEU A 129 0.07 15.33 -4.62
C LEU A 129 -0.01 14.70 -6.01
N LEU A 130 -1.20 14.72 -6.63
CA LEU A 130 -1.41 14.13 -7.96
C LEU A 130 -0.58 14.85 -9.04
N ASP A 131 -0.45 16.17 -8.93
CA ASP A 131 0.28 17.02 -9.89
C ASP A 131 1.77 17.16 -9.55
N LEU A 132 2.25 16.52 -8.44
CA LEU A 132 3.63 16.65 -7.99
C LEU A 132 4.64 16.08 -8.99
N ALA A 133 4.31 14.94 -9.60
CA ALA A 133 5.17 14.27 -10.56
C ALA A 133 4.74 14.61 -12.00
N PRO A 134 5.67 14.88 -12.94
CA PRO A 134 5.33 15.28 -14.32
C PRO A 134 4.46 14.29 -15.08
N LYS A 135 4.55 13.01 -14.77
CA LYS A 135 3.72 11.95 -15.36
C LYS A 135 2.50 11.60 -14.50
N GLY A 136 2.25 12.36 -13.44
CA GLY A 136 1.11 12.22 -12.55
C GLY A 136 1.23 11.05 -11.57
N CYS A 137 0.06 10.51 -11.22
CA CYS A 137 -0.07 9.41 -10.27
C CYS A 137 -0.99 8.33 -10.84
N ILE A 138 -0.56 7.08 -10.78
CA ILE A 138 -1.38 5.91 -11.11
C ILE A 138 -1.67 5.10 -9.86
N ASN A 139 -2.83 4.42 -9.84
CA ASN A 139 -3.24 3.58 -8.73
C ASN A 139 -3.59 2.18 -9.21
N LEU A 140 -3.01 1.17 -8.56
CA LEU A 140 -3.43 -0.21 -8.75
C LEU A 140 -4.73 -0.45 -7.97
N HIS A 141 -5.83 -0.62 -8.73
CA HIS A 141 -7.14 -0.89 -8.19
C HIS A 141 -7.62 -2.28 -8.64
N THR A 142 -8.05 -3.12 -7.67
CA THR A 142 -8.34 -4.54 -7.93
C THR A 142 -9.80 -4.81 -8.35
N ALA A 143 -10.45 -3.84 -8.97
CA ALA A 143 -11.76 -3.97 -9.60
C ALA A 143 -11.93 -2.94 -10.72
N LEU A 144 -12.88 -3.18 -11.62
CA LEU A 144 -13.14 -2.29 -12.74
C LEU A 144 -13.83 -0.99 -12.26
N LEU A 145 -13.20 0.15 -12.55
CA LEU A 145 -13.78 1.47 -12.36
C LEU A 145 -14.78 1.78 -13.50
N PRO A 146 -15.82 2.58 -13.23
CA PRO A 146 -16.12 3.35 -12.02
C PRO A 146 -16.86 2.57 -10.94
N LYS A 147 -17.17 1.29 -11.13
CA LYS A 147 -17.73 0.44 -10.08
C LYS A 147 -16.72 0.21 -8.95
N TYR A 148 -17.20 -0.14 -7.78
CA TYR A 148 -16.38 -0.57 -6.63
C TYR A 148 -15.27 0.41 -6.24
N ARG A 149 -15.51 1.71 -6.40
CA ARG A 149 -14.63 2.75 -5.87
C ARG A 149 -14.62 2.68 -4.35
N GLY A 150 -13.44 2.63 -3.74
CA GLY A 150 -13.29 2.62 -2.29
C GLY A 150 -12.54 1.41 -1.77
N LEU A 151 -12.87 1.00 -0.53
CA LEU A 151 -12.18 -0.09 0.16
C LEU A 151 -12.70 -1.47 -0.26
N MET A 152 -11.79 -2.46 -0.22
CA MET A 152 -12.07 -3.88 -0.47
C MET A 152 -12.80 -4.15 -1.81
N PRO A 153 -12.34 -3.59 -2.93
CA PRO A 153 -13.05 -3.72 -4.21
C PRO A 153 -13.27 -5.19 -4.61
N THR A 154 -12.28 -6.05 -4.44
CA THR A 154 -12.38 -7.49 -4.72
C THR A 154 -13.50 -8.17 -3.92
N PHE A 155 -13.69 -7.79 -2.64
CA PHE A 155 -14.79 -8.33 -1.83
C PHE A 155 -16.15 -8.01 -2.46
N TRP A 156 -16.35 -6.77 -2.91
CA TRP A 156 -17.61 -6.36 -3.52
C TRP A 156 -17.87 -7.03 -4.87
N VAL A 157 -16.82 -7.23 -5.69
CA VAL A 157 -16.90 -7.99 -6.94
C VAL A 157 -17.38 -9.42 -6.66
N MET A 158 -16.76 -10.12 -5.69
CA MET A 158 -17.16 -11.47 -5.31
C MET A 158 -18.57 -11.52 -4.73
N LYS A 159 -18.93 -10.57 -3.85
CA LYS A 159 -20.27 -10.49 -3.27
C LYS A 159 -21.37 -10.34 -4.33
N ASN A 160 -21.09 -9.63 -5.41
CA ASN A 160 -22.03 -9.41 -6.50
C ASN A 160 -21.93 -10.47 -7.61
N ASN A 161 -21.12 -11.53 -7.42
CA ASN A 161 -20.89 -12.60 -8.39
C ASN A 161 -20.47 -12.08 -9.78
N GLU A 162 -19.77 -10.94 -9.84
CA GLU A 162 -19.23 -10.42 -11.10
C GLU A 162 -17.92 -11.15 -11.45
N LYS A 163 -17.67 -11.31 -12.76
CA LYS A 163 -16.37 -11.80 -13.24
C LYS A 163 -15.31 -10.71 -13.04
N TYR A 164 -14.14 -11.09 -12.60
CA TYR A 164 -12.96 -10.24 -12.41
C TYR A 164 -11.87 -10.58 -13.44
#